data_b180f745ecf049348c80dd24edc42411
#
_entry.id   b180f745ecf049348c80dd24edc42411
#
_cell.length_a   1.000
_cell.length_b   1.000
_cell.length_c   1.000
_cell.angle_alpha   90.00
_cell.angle_beta   90.00
_cell.angle_gamma   90.00
#
_symmetry.space_group_name_H-M   'P 1'
#
loop_
_entity.id
_entity.type
_entity.pdbx_description
1 polymer ?
#
loop_
_entity_poly.entity_id
_entity_poly.type
_entity_poly.pdbx_seq_one_letter_code
_entity_poly.pdbx_strand_id
1 'polypeptide(L)' 'MKTLRDAKIGEPVKVVKLHGEGAVKRRIMDMGLTKGVEVYIRKVAPLGDPIEVTVRGYELSLRKEDAGMIEVEVE' A
#
# COMPACT_ATOMS: atom_id res chain seq x y z
N MET A 1 10.20 10.56 -3.36
CA MET A 1 9.31 9.82 -2.46
C MET A 1 8.74 8.60 -3.18
N LYS A 2 8.88 7.42 -2.58
CA LYS A 2 8.32 6.21 -3.17
C LYS A 2 7.01 5.87 -2.48
N THR A 3 5.97 5.57 -3.27
CA THR A 3 4.69 5.18 -2.72
C THR A 3 4.42 3.71 -3.05
N LEU A 4 3.39 3.15 -2.43
CA LEU A 4 3.01 1.77 -2.68
C LEU A 4 2.64 1.57 -4.16
N ARG A 5 2.15 2.62 -4.81
CA ARG A 5 1.83 2.61 -6.23
C ARG A 5 3.07 2.41 -7.10
N ASP A 6 4.24 2.84 -6.62
CA ASP A 6 5.50 2.73 -7.34
C ASP A 6 6.24 1.42 -7.07
N ALA A 7 5.79 0.66 -6.07
CA ALA A 7 6.44 -0.59 -5.69
C ALA A 7 6.22 -1.67 -6.75
N LYS A 8 7.18 -2.58 -6.85
CA LYS A 8 7.13 -3.64 -7.85
C LYS A 8 6.56 -4.93 -7.26
N ILE A 9 5.98 -5.75 -8.12
CA ILE A 9 5.49 -7.07 -7.71
C ILE A 9 6.65 -7.87 -7.10
N GLY A 10 6.39 -8.48 -5.95
CA GLY A 10 7.40 -9.26 -5.25
C GLY A 10 8.35 -8.45 -4.38
N GLU A 11 8.20 -7.13 -4.35
CA GLU A 11 9.07 -6.26 -3.58
C GLU A 11 8.49 -6.04 -2.18
N PRO A 12 9.21 -6.44 -1.12
CA PRO A 12 8.76 -6.16 0.23
C PRO A 12 9.09 -4.70 0.57
N VAL A 13 8.10 -3.98 1.09
CA VAL A 13 8.26 -2.58 1.47
C VAL A 13 7.68 -2.36 2.85
N LYS A 14 8.08 -1.27 3.48
CA LYS A 14 7.59 -0.88 4.80
C LYS A 14 6.92 0.47 4.69
N VAL A 15 5.77 0.62 5.32
CA VAL A 15 5.05 1.89 5.34
C VAL A 15 5.80 2.87 6.23
N VAL A 16 6.14 4.04 5.69
CA VAL A 16 6.83 5.09 6.46
C VAL A 16 5.93 6.26 6.78
N LYS A 17 4.93 6.52 5.94
CA LYS A 17 4.01 7.63 6.20
C LYS A 17 2.74 7.47 5.36
N LEU A 18 1.62 7.86 5.94
CA LEU A 18 0.36 7.94 5.23
C LEU A 18 0.09 9.40 4.90
N HIS A 19 -0.13 9.66 3.62
CA HIS A 19 -0.52 10.98 3.16
C HIS A 19 -2.05 11.00 3.00
N GLY A 20 -2.60 12.12 2.61
CA GLY A 20 -4.03 12.27 2.54
C GLY A 20 -4.60 12.74 3.85
N GLU A 21 -5.90 12.97 3.89
CA GLU A 21 -6.56 13.55 5.05
C GLU A 21 -7.91 12.90 5.30
N GLY A 22 -8.39 13.03 6.54
CA GLY A 22 -9.75 12.68 6.91
C GLY A 22 -10.10 11.22 6.66
N ALA A 23 -11.20 11.01 5.96
CA ALA A 23 -11.76 9.68 5.77
C ALA A 23 -10.85 8.75 4.97
N VAL A 24 -10.10 9.27 4.01
CA VAL A 24 -9.21 8.44 3.18
C VAL A 24 -8.11 7.85 4.05
N LYS A 25 -7.46 8.69 4.84
CA LYS A 25 -6.38 8.25 5.71
C LYS A 25 -6.88 7.24 6.74
N ARG A 26 -8.04 7.51 7.32
CA ARG A 26 -8.65 6.61 8.30
C ARG A 26 -8.97 5.25 7.68
N ARG A 27 -9.52 5.25 6.47
CA ARG A 27 -9.86 4.02 5.77
C ARG A 27 -8.60 3.16 5.53
N ILE A 28 -7.51 3.80 5.13
CA ILE A 28 -6.24 3.11 4.89
C ILE A 28 -5.72 2.51 6.20
N MET A 29 -5.79 3.27 7.27
CA MET A 29 -5.37 2.79 8.59
C MET A 29 -6.22 1.62 9.07
N ASP A 30 -7.53 1.70 8.84
CA ASP A 30 -8.46 0.65 9.24
C ASP A 30 -8.20 -0.67 8.50
N MET A 31 -7.60 -0.59 7.32
CA MET A 31 -7.22 -1.77 6.56
C MET A 31 -5.91 -2.40 7.08
N GLY A 32 -5.29 -1.79 8.07
CA GLY A 32 -4.05 -2.30 8.65
C GLY A 32 -2.78 -1.71 8.05
N LEU A 33 -2.91 -0.73 7.17
CA LEU A 33 -1.75 -0.11 6.51
C LEU A 33 -1.25 1.06 7.34
N THR A 34 -0.67 0.74 8.49
CA THR A 34 -0.17 1.72 9.44
C THR A 34 1.34 1.84 9.34
N LYS A 35 1.87 2.95 9.89
CA LYS A 35 3.30 3.20 9.89
C LYS A 35 4.08 2.03 10.48
N GLY A 36 5.12 1.61 9.79
CA GLY A 36 5.99 0.52 10.24
C GLY A 36 5.58 -0.86 9.79
N VAL A 37 4.41 -1.01 9.17
CA VAL A 37 3.95 -2.32 8.74
C VAL A 37 4.62 -2.72 7.42
N GLU A 38 4.93 -4.00 7.30
CA GLU A 38 5.49 -4.54 6.07
C GLU A 38 4.38 -4.89 5.11
N VAL A 39 4.57 -4.55 3.84
CA VAL A 39 3.61 -4.83 2.78
C VAL A 39 4.34 -5.52 1.63
N TYR A 40 3.71 -6.54 1.10
CA TYR A 40 4.24 -7.30 -0.02
C TYR A 40 3.30 -7.16 -1.21
N ILE A 41 3.81 -6.69 -2.35
CA ILE A 41 3.01 -6.53 -3.55
C ILE A 41 2.87 -7.88 -4.23
N ARG A 42 1.65 -8.41 -4.28
CA ARG A 42 1.40 -9.71 -4.89
C ARG A 42 1.11 -9.61 -6.38
N LYS A 43 0.29 -8.64 -6.76
CA LYS A 43 -0.27 -8.60 -8.09
C LYS A 43 -0.78 -7.22 -8.41
N VAL A 44 -0.68 -6.83 -9.67
CA VAL A 44 -1.24 -5.57 -10.16
C VAL A 44 -2.11 -5.92 -11.37
N ALA A 45 -3.32 -5.42 -11.39
CA ALA A 45 -4.23 -5.66 -12.51
C ALA A 45 -3.64 -5.07 -13.80
N PRO A 46 -4.04 -5.58 -14.98
CA PRO A 46 -3.44 -5.15 -16.25
C PRO A 46 -3.37 -3.65 -16.50
N LEU A 47 -4.33 -2.89 -15.97
CA LEU A 47 -4.33 -1.44 -16.14
C LEU A 47 -3.73 -0.71 -14.95
N GLY A 48 -3.07 -1.44 -14.05
CA GLY A 48 -2.44 -0.85 -12.87
C GLY A 48 -3.39 -0.65 -11.70
N ASP A 49 -4.63 -1.10 -11.79
CA ASP A 49 -5.64 -0.88 -10.77
C ASP A 49 -6.67 -2.01 -10.82
N PRO A 50 -6.94 -2.71 -9.72
CA PRO A 50 -6.40 -2.53 -8.38
C PRO A 50 -5.02 -3.16 -8.18
N ILE A 51 -4.42 -2.86 -7.03
CA ILE A 51 -3.15 -3.44 -6.60
C ILE A 51 -3.45 -4.39 -5.45
N GLU A 52 -3.00 -5.65 -5.56
CA GLU A 52 -3.22 -6.64 -4.52
C GLU A 52 -1.96 -6.81 -3.68
N VAL A 53 -2.13 -6.70 -2.38
CA VAL A 53 -1.01 -6.76 -1.44
C VAL A 53 -1.29 -7.73 -0.31
N THR A 54 -0.23 -8.18 0.34
CA THR A 54 -0.32 -8.98 1.56
C THR A 54 0.17 -8.13 2.72
N VAL A 55 -0.63 -8.04 3.78
CA VAL A 55 -0.33 -7.27 4.98
C VAL A 55 -0.70 -8.12 6.19
N ARG A 56 0.25 -8.28 7.11
CA ARG A 56 0.00 -9.02 8.38
C ARG A 56 -0.64 -10.40 8.16
N GLY A 57 -0.25 -11.07 7.09
CA GLY A 57 -0.74 -12.42 6.82
C GLY A 57 -2.07 -12.51 6.11
N TYR A 58 -2.66 -11.41 5.70
CA TYR A 58 -3.89 -11.43 4.91
C TYR A 58 -3.76 -10.57 3.66
N GLU A 59 -4.67 -10.79 2.73
CA GLU A 59 -4.62 -10.15 1.42
C GLU A 59 -5.62 -9.00 1.33
N LEU A 60 -5.16 -7.91 0.71
CA LEU A 60 -5.97 -6.72 0.48
C LEU A 60 -5.90 -6.31 -0.98
N SER A 61 -6.97 -5.68 -1.44
CA SER A 61 -7.02 -5.05 -2.75
C SER A 61 -7.11 -3.55 -2.53
N LEU A 62 -6.22 -2.79 -3.14
CA LEU A 62 -6.15 -1.34 -2.99
C LEU A 62 -6.37 -0.66 -4.32
N ARG A 63 -7.05 0.47 -4.30
CA ARG A 63 -7.14 1.31 -5.48
C ARG A 63 -5.78 1.96 -5.71
N LYS A 64 -5.44 2.16 -6.96
CA LYS A 64 -4.19 2.81 -7.35
C LYS A 64 -4.04 4.17 -6.66
N GLU A 65 -5.11 4.96 -6.59
CA GLU A 65 -5.03 6.28 -5.95
C GLU A 65 -4.80 6.19 -4.45
N ASP A 66 -5.34 5.17 -3.78
CA ASP A 66 -5.08 4.96 -2.36
C ASP A 66 -3.63 4.54 -2.14
N ALA A 67 -3.11 3.69 -3.00
CA ALA A 67 -1.72 3.25 -2.93
C ALA A 67 -0.76 4.43 -3.09
N GLY A 68 -1.14 5.43 -3.87
CA GLY A 68 -0.35 6.65 -4.05
C GLY A 68 -0.27 7.52 -2.80
N MET A 69 -1.14 7.27 -1.82
CA MET A 69 -1.13 8.00 -0.54
C MET A 69 -0.28 7.33 0.52
N ILE A 70 0.27 6.16 0.22
CA ILE A 70 1.03 5.37 1.19
C ILE A 70 2.50 5.42 0.82
N GLU A 71 3.24 6.22 1.58
CA GLU A 71 4.69 6.34 1.35
C GLU A 71 5.38 5.13 1.96
N VAL A 72 6.28 4.51 1.19
CA VAL A 72 6.98 3.29 1.61
C VAL A 72 8.47 3.40 1.34
N GLU A 73 9.22 2.49 1.95
CA GLU A 73 10.63 2.32 1.64
C GLU A 73 10.89 0.84 1.41
N VAL A 74 11.87 0.52 0.57
CA VAL A 74 12.26 -0.86 0.27
C VAL A 74 13.01 -1.41 1.48
N GLU A 75 12.70 -2.63 1.86
CA GLU A 75 13.39 -3.30 2.95
C GLU A 75 14.71 -3.91 2.53
#